data_956fbdfa29550da4caffeb7e475e58dc
#
_entry.id   956fbdfa29550da4caffeb7e475e58dc
#
_cell.length_a   1.000
_cell.length_b   1.000
_cell.length_c   1.000
_cell.angle_alpha   90.00
_cell.angle_beta   90.00
_cell.angle_gamma   90.00
#
_symmetry.space_group_name_H-M   'P 1'
#
loop_
_entity.id
_entity.type
_entity.pdbx_description
1 polymer ?
#
loop_
_entity_poly.entity_id
_entity_poly.type
_entity_poly.pdbx_seq_one_letter_code
_entity_poly.pdbx_strand_id
1 'polypeptide(L)'
;MLGGIIGGATGALGGIFGGLSKNKMLKKQMAMINEQKRENQDWYDRRYNEDATQRADAQAILTKTADMIKQRNQQSAGTQAVMGGTEESVAAAKEANAKALSDATSQIAVAGAQRKDQIEGQYRERKQQLDETLRMLEGQKQSAFDIASNAVGGAVNGFANGMGLG
;
A
#
# COMPACT_ATOMS: atom_id res chain seq x y z
N MET A 1 -10.80 3.44 8.97
CA MET A 1 -11.43 4.72 9.31
C MET A 1 -10.44 5.87 9.08
N LEU A 2 -10.38 6.42 7.85
CA LEU A 2 -9.53 7.55 7.48
C LEU A 2 -10.28 8.51 6.54
N GLY A 3 -11.60 8.63 6.72
CA GLY A 3 -12.49 9.46 5.89
C GLY A 3 -12.85 10.83 6.45
N GLY A 4 -12.09 11.41 7.38
CA GLY A 4 -12.57 12.54 8.16
C GLY A 4 -11.78 13.86 8.12
N ILE A 5 -10.76 14.05 7.27
CA ILE A 5 -9.91 15.26 7.36
C ILE A 5 -10.00 16.20 6.13
N ILE A 6 -10.71 15.83 5.07
CA ILE A 6 -10.77 16.65 3.83
C ILE A 6 -11.99 17.60 3.77
N GLY A 7 -12.88 17.58 4.75
CA GLY A 7 -14.17 18.29 4.70
C GLY A 7 -14.34 19.51 5.59
N GLY A 8 -13.34 20.36 5.82
CA GLY A 8 -13.56 21.44 6.77
C GLY A 8 -12.67 22.68 6.74
N ALA A 9 -12.35 23.26 5.60
CA ALA A 9 -11.64 24.55 5.59
C ALA A 9 -11.90 25.40 4.34
N THR A 10 -13.14 25.46 3.85
CA THR A 10 -13.56 26.48 2.88
C THR A 10 -14.57 27.43 3.55
N GLY A 11 -14.14 28.15 4.56
CA GLY A 11 -14.89 29.20 5.22
C GLY A 11 -14.02 30.43 5.43
N ALA A 12 -14.23 31.40 4.56
CA ALA A 12 -13.96 32.81 4.69
C ALA A 12 -13.21 33.27 5.96
N LEU A 13 -11.93 33.67 5.82
CA LEU A 13 -11.37 34.75 6.65
C LEU A 13 -10.51 35.63 5.75
N GLY A 14 -11.10 36.73 5.32
CA GLY A 14 -10.40 37.85 4.73
C GLY A 14 -9.49 38.52 5.77
N GLY A 15 -8.29 38.89 5.36
CA GLY A 15 -7.39 39.68 6.17
C GLY A 15 -5.93 39.46 5.79
N ILE A 16 -5.22 40.51 5.52
CA ILE A 16 -3.83 40.63 5.09
C ILE A 16 -2.83 39.87 6.01
N PHE A 17 -3.25 39.50 7.23
CA PHE A 17 -2.48 38.67 8.16
C PHE A 17 -2.53 37.18 7.92
N GLY A 18 -3.38 36.70 6.97
CA GLY A 18 -3.57 35.27 6.70
C GLY A 18 -2.48 34.60 5.84
N GLY A 19 -1.68 35.35 5.09
CA GLY A 19 -0.75 34.77 4.11
C GLY A 19 0.43 34.01 4.73
N LEU A 20 1.03 34.51 5.77
CA LEU A 20 2.15 33.86 6.46
C LEU A 20 1.71 32.65 7.27
N SER A 21 0.52 32.70 7.88
CA SER A 21 -0.08 31.60 8.62
C SER A 21 -0.52 30.47 7.67
N LYS A 22 -1.14 30.81 6.52
CA LYS A 22 -1.52 29.86 5.47
C LYS A 22 -0.31 29.14 4.89
N ASN A 23 0.77 29.84 4.56
CA ASN A 23 2.00 29.23 4.05
C ASN A 23 2.64 28.23 5.02
N LYS A 24 2.64 28.55 6.32
CA LYS A 24 3.16 27.64 7.34
C LYS A 24 2.28 26.38 7.49
N MET A 25 0.97 26.56 7.38
CA MET A 25 0.00 25.47 7.45
C MET A 25 0.09 24.55 6.21
N LEU A 26 0.19 25.13 5.00
CA LEU A 26 0.39 24.39 3.77
C LEU A 26 1.70 23.60 3.78
N LYS A 27 2.80 24.20 4.24
CA LYS A 27 4.08 23.48 4.40
C LYS A 27 3.96 22.29 5.35
N LYS A 28 3.24 22.42 6.47
CA LYS A 28 2.98 21.31 7.38
C LYS A 28 2.15 20.21 6.71
N GLN A 29 1.10 20.58 5.98
CA GLN A 29 0.27 19.60 5.26
C GLN A 29 1.07 18.87 4.20
N MET A 30 1.89 19.57 3.41
CA MET A 30 2.78 18.95 2.42
C MET A 30 3.82 18.01 3.07
N ALA A 31 4.36 18.37 4.24
CA ALA A 31 5.26 17.51 4.98
C ALA A 31 4.56 16.23 5.46
N MET A 32 3.31 16.34 5.95
CA MET A 32 2.49 15.18 6.33
C MET A 32 2.18 14.26 5.13
N ILE A 33 1.85 14.83 3.96
CA ILE A 33 1.63 14.02 2.75
C ILE A 33 2.91 13.30 2.32
N ASN A 34 4.06 13.97 2.38
CA ASN A 34 5.34 13.33 2.07
C ASN A 34 5.69 12.21 3.07
N GLU A 35 5.33 12.36 4.34
CA GLU A 35 5.46 11.29 5.33
C GLU A 35 4.57 10.10 4.98
N GLN A 36 3.28 10.34 4.68
CA GLN A 36 2.35 9.30 4.26
C GLN A 36 2.81 8.58 2.97
N LYS A 37 3.47 9.29 2.05
CA LYS A 37 4.08 8.65 0.86
C LYS A 37 5.21 7.72 1.25
N ARG A 38 6.06 8.09 2.22
CA ARG A 38 7.12 7.20 2.74
C ARG A 38 6.52 5.99 3.45
N GLU A 39 5.54 6.21 4.32
CA GLU A 39 4.83 5.12 5.02
C GLU A 39 4.15 4.15 4.03
N ASN A 40 3.56 4.68 2.96
CA ASN A 40 2.96 3.85 1.92
C ASN A 40 4.02 3.03 1.16
N GLN A 41 5.19 3.61 0.90
CA GLN A 41 6.32 2.89 0.29
C GLN A 41 6.83 1.79 1.21
N ASP A 42 7.08 2.10 2.49
CA ASP A 42 7.54 1.15 3.50
C ASP A 42 6.54 0.00 3.71
N TRP A 43 5.23 0.33 3.68
CA TRP A 43 4.18 -0.67 3.74
C TRP A 43 4.23 -1.60 2.52
N TYR A 44 4.38 -1.03 1.32
CA TYR A 44 4.49 -1.79 0.08
C TYR A 44 5.71 -2.72 0.12
N ASP A 45 6.87 -2.20 0.44
CA ASP A 45 8.12 -2.96 0.46
C ASP A 45 8.07 -4.14 1.44
N ARG A 46 7.51 -3.93 2.63
CA ARG A 46 7.33 -5.01 3.61
C ARG A 46 6.34 -6.07 3.14
N ARG A 47 5.22 -5.65 2.55
CA ARG A 47 4.14 -6.58 2.16
C ARG A 47 4.44 -7.31 0.87
N TYR A 48 5.06 -6.64 -0.09
CA TYR A 48 5.41 -7.21 -1.38
C TYR A 48 6.54 -8.24 -1.28
N ASN A 49 7.50 -8.01 -0.39
CA ASN A 49 8.65 -8.89 -0.16
C ASN A 49 8.40 -9.95 0.95
N GLU A 50 7.19 -10.00 1.51
CA GLU A 50 6.82 -11.03 2.49
C GLU A 50 6.91 -12.42 1.84
N ASP A 51 7.61 -13.36 2.49
CA ASP A 51 7.69 -14.75 2.03
C ASP A 51 6.31 -15.42 2.14
N ALA A 52 5.76 -15.80 0.98
CA ALA A 52 4.45 -16.42 0.91
C ALA A 52 4.37 -17.74 1.69
N THR A 53 5.49 -18.46 1.82
CA THR A 53 5.51 -19.77 2.52
C THR A 53 5.45 -19.65 4.03
N GLN A 54 5.89 -18.52 4.60
CA GLN A 54 5.87 -18.28 6.05
C GLN A 54 4.53 -17.77 6.57
N ARG A 55 3.59 -17.53 5.70
CA ARG A 55 2.27 -17.05 6.07
C ARG A 55 1.43 -18.16 6.70
N ALA A 56 0.54 -17.77 7.62
CA ALA A 56 -0.32 -18.71 8.34
C ALA A 56 -1.20 -19.54 7.42
N ASP A 57 -1.73 -18.97 6.34
CA ASP A 57 -2.53 -19.66 5.34
C ASP A 57 -1.70 -20.69 4.55
N ALA A 58 -0.48 -20.34 4.13
CA ALA A 58 0.44 -21.26 3.47
C ALA A 58 0.89 -22.38 4.40
N GLN A 59 1.23 -22.07 5.64
CA GLN A 59 1.59 -23.03 6.67
C GLN A 59 0.43 -24.02 6.94
N ALA A 60 -0.81 -23.54 6.98
CA ALA A 60 -1.98 -24.40 7.14
C ALA A 60 -2.14 -25.38 5.96
N ILE A 61 -1.91 -24.91 4.71
CA ILE A 61 -1.95 -25.76 3.52
C ILE A 61 -0.84 -26.83 3.60
N LEU A 62 0.40 -26.44 3.91
CA LEU A 62 1.53 -27.37 4.03
C LEU A 62 1.30 -28.41 5.13
N THR A 63 0.85 -27.98 6.31
CA THR A 63 0.54 -28.89 7.42
C THR A 63 -0.53 -29.89 7.03
N LYS A 64 -1.65 -29.43 6.46
CA LYS A 64 -2.73 -30.30 6.01
C LYS A 64 -2.24 -31.30 4.94
N THR A 65 -1.40 -30.86 4.02
CA THR A 65 -0.82 -31.73 2.97
C THR A 65 0.11 -32.78 3.60
N ALA A 66 0.95 -32.39 4.56
CA ALA A 66 1.82 -33.32 5.28
C ALA A 66 1.02 -34.36 6.05
N ASP A 67 -0.07 -33.97 6.71
CA ASP A 67 -0.97 -34.90 7.43
C ASP A 67 -1.66 -35.87 6.48
N MET A 68 -2.13 -35.42 5.31
CA MET A 68 -2.70 -36.29 4.28
C MET A 68 -1.67 -37.30 3.76
N ILE A 69 -0.44 -36.88 3.51
CA ILE A 69 0.64 -37.75 3.08
C ILE A 69 0.94 -38.79 4.16
N LYS A 70 1.01 -38.37 5.42
CA LYS A 70 1.24 -39.26 6.58
C LYS A 70 0.15 -40.31 6.70
N GLN A 71 -1.13 -39.90 6.63
CA GLN A 71 -2.27 -40.82 6.67
C GLN A 71 -2.23 -41.81 5.51
N ARG A 72 -1.97 -41.37 4.29
CA ARG A 72 -1.85 -42.23 3.11
C ARG A 72 -0.72 -43.24 3.25
N ASN A 73 0.45 -42.81 3.76
CA ASN A 73 1.57 -43.71 4.01
C ASN A 73 1.25 -44.76 5.07
N GLN A 74 0.53 -44.39 6.14
CA GLN A 74 0.09 -45.35 7.18
C GLN A 74 -0.90 -46.37 6.61
N GLN A 75 -1.86 -45.94 5.79
CA GLN A 75 -2.81 -46.83 5.11
C GLN A 75 -2.10 -47.79 4.14
N SER A 76 -1.15 -47.25 3.35
CA SER A 76 -0.36 -48.07 2.43
C SER A 76 0.49 -49.14 3.16
N ALA A 77 1.15 -48.74 4.27
CA ALA A 77 1.91 -49.63 5.11
C ALA A 77 1.04 -50.77 5.70
N GLY A 78 -0.18 -50.43 6.17
CA GLY A 78 -1.15 -51.41 6.67
C GLY A 78 -1.61 -52.39 5.58
N THR A 79 -1.88 -51.91 4.39
CA THR A 79 -2.30 -52.72 3.24
C THR A 79 -1.17 -53.63 2.77
N GLN A 80 0.08 -53.11 2.73
CA GLN A 80 1.26 -53.88 2.37
C GLN A 80 1.55 -55.02 3.33
N ALA A 81 1.33 -54.80 4.63
CA ALA A 81 1.52 -55.85 5.65
C ALA A 81 0.50 -56.99 5.55
N VAL A 82 -0.70 -56.72 5.03
CA VAL A 82 -1.80 -57.69 4.94
C VAL A 82 -1.89 -58.36 3.55
N MET A 83 -1.59 -57.65 2.46
CA MET A 83 -1.84 -58.11 1.10
C MET A 83 -0.56 -58.32 0.27
N GLY A 84 0.65 -58.08 0.81
CA GLY A 84 1.89 -58.20 0.05
C GLY A 84 2.00 -57.06 -0.99
N GLY A 85 2.47 -55.89 -0.58
CA GLY A 85 2.57 -54.73 -1.49
C GLY A 85 3.55 -54.97 -2.61
N THR A 86 3.14 -54.66 -3.83
CA THR A 86 4.00 -54.69 -5.00
C THR A 86 4.84 -53.41 -5.11
N GLU A 87 6.02 -53.49 -5.77
CA GLU A 87 6.83 -52.27 -6.01
C GLU A 87 6.04 -51.19 -6.75
N GLU A 88 5.10 -51.59 -7.57
CA GLU A 88 4.18 -50.72 -8.33
C GLU A 88 3.24 -49.93 -7.42
N SER A 89 2.73 -50.56 -6.35
CA SER A 89 1.90 -49.88 -5.36
C SER A 89 2.67 -48.85 -4.54
N VAL A 90 3.94 -49.09 -4.25
CA VAL A 90 4.85 -48.17 -3.57
C VAL A 90 5.17 -46.98 -4.49
N ALA A 91 5.45 -47.23 -5.78
CA ALA A 91 5.70 -46.19 -6.75
C ALA A 91 4.49 -45.26 -6.94
N ALA A 92 3.28 -45.83 -7.07
CA ALA A 92 2.04 -45.08 -7.18
C ALA A 92 1.77 -44.20 -5.94
N ALA A 93 2.05 -44.72 -4.74
CA ALA A 93 1.90 -43.94 -3.49
C ALA A 93 2.91 -42.77 -3.44
N LYS A 94 4.15 -42.96 -3.86
CA LYS A 94 5.17 -41.89 -3.95
C LYS A 94 4.77 -40.83 -4.95
N GLU A 95 4.29 -41.23 -6.14
CA GLU A 95 3.81 -40.30 -7.15
C GLU A 95 2.62 -39.48 -6.66
N ALA A 96 1.63 -40.11 -6.02
CA ALA A 96 0.49 -39.41 -5.45
C ALA A 96 0.87 -38.42 -4.32
N ASN A 97 1.89 -38.75 -3.53
CA ASN A 97 2.43 -37.84 -2.51
C ASN A 97 3.19 -36.66 -3.12
N ALA A 98 4.02 -36.92 -4.13
CA ALA A 98 4.74 -35.88 -4.88
C ALA A 98 3.76 -34.90 -5.56
N LYS A 99 2.69 -35.44 -6.17
CA LYS A 99 1.62 -34.64 -6.77
C LYS A 99 0.90 -33.78 -5.71
N ALA A 100 0.53 -34.35 -4.57
CA ALA A 100 -0.12 -33.59 -3.50
C ALA A 100 0.75 -32.42 -2.99
N LEU A 101 2.06 -32.63 -2.88
CA LEU A 101 3.00 -31.57 -2.49
C LEU A 101 3.14 -30.51 -3.58
N SER A 102 3.24 -30.93 -4.84
CA SER A 102 3.30 -30.03 -5.99
C SER A 102 2.03 -29.17 -6.09
N ASP A 103 0.85 -29.76 -5.93
CA ASP A 103 -0.42 -29.05 -5.95
C ASP A 103 -0.52 -28.02 -4.82
N ALA A 104 -0.11 -28.40 -3.61
CA ALA A 104 -0.06 -27.51 -2.46
C ALA A 104 0.90 -26.32 -2.70
N THR A 105 2.09 -26.60 -3.21
CA THR A 105 3.08 -25.56 -3.54
C THR A 105 2.56 -24.60 -4.62
N SER A 106 1.91 -25.15 -5.65
CA SER A 106 1.30 -24.36 -6.71
C SER A 106 0.17 -23.45 -6.18
N GLN A 107 -0.67 -23.96 -5.30
CA GLN A 107 -1.72 -23.16 -4.65
C GLN A 107 -1.13 -21.99 -3.86
N ILE A 108 -0.07 -22.23 -3.09
CA ILE A 108 0.61 -21.20 -2.32
C ILE A 108 1.23 -20.15 -3.25
N ALA A 109 1.86 -20.58 -4.36
CA ALA A 109 2.46 -19.68 -5.34
C ALA A 109 1.39 -18.79 -6.01
N VAL A 110 0.27 -19.37 -6.44
CA VAL A 110 -0.86 -18.63 -7.06
C VAL A 110 -1.47 -17.64 -6.06
N ALA A 111 -1.75 -18.08 -4.83
CA ALA A 111 -2.26 -17.19 -3.79
C ALA A 111 -1.27 -16.06 -3.45
N GLY A 112 0.03 -16.37 -3.46
CA GLY A 112 1.10 -15.38 -3.29
C GLY A 112 1.13 -14.34 -4.41
N ALA A 113 1.00 -14.77 -5.67
CA ALA A 113 0.95 -13.88 -6.84
C ALA A 113 -0.28 -12.97 -6.78
N GLN A 114 -1.47 -13.53 -6.57
CA GLN A 114 -2.72 -12.75 -6.46
C GLN A 114 -2.64 -11.70 -5.34
N ARG A 115 -2.01 -12.03 -4.22
CA ARG A 115 -1.81 -11.09 -3.13
C ARG A 115 -0.84 -9.98 -3.52
N LYS A 116 0.24 -10.28 -4.24
CA LYS A 116 1.16 -9.25 -4.74
C LYS A 116 0.45 -8.28 -5.66
N ASP A 117 -0.39 -8.76 -6.55
CA ASP A 117 -1.22 -7.91 -7.43
C ASP A 117 -2.15 -6.99 -6.62
N GLN A 118 -2.79 -7.52 -5.56
CA GLN A 118 -3.63 -6.71 -4.67
C GLN A 118 -2.83 -5.65 -3.91
N ILE A 119 -1.65 -6.00 -3.40
CA ILE A 119 -0.75 -5.07 -2.70
C ILE A 119 -0.30 -3.96 -3.65
N GLU A 120 0.08 -4.30 -4.87
CA GLU A 120 0.47 -3.34 -5.90
C GLU A 120 -0.68 -2.41 -6.28
N GLY A 121 -1.89 -2.95 -6.47
CA GLY A 121 -3.10 -2.17 -6.73
C GLY A 121 -3.38 -1.15 -5.61
N GLN A 122 -3.37 -1.59 -4.35
CA GLN A 122 -3.57 -0.71 -3.20
C GLN A 122 -2.47 0.34 -3.06
N TYR A 123 -1.22 -0.01 -3.34
CA TYR A 123 -0.11 0.93 -3.32
C TYR A 123 -0.27 2.02 -4.38
N ARG A 124 -0.60 1.64 -5.62
CA ARG A 124 -0.81 2.58 -6.73
C ARG A 124 -1.96 3.54 -6.45
N GLU A 125 -3.08 3.02 -5.95
CA GLU A 125 -4.25 3.83 -5.60
C GLU A 125 -3.91 4.86 -4.52
N ARG A 126 -3.30 4.44 -3.41
CA ARG A 126 -2.88 5.35 -2.34
C ARG A 126 -1.87 6.39 -2.83
N LYS A 127 -0.89 5.95 -3.63
CA LYS A 127 0.11 6.84 -4.21
C LYS A 127 -0.55 7.93 -5.07
N GLN A 128 -1.49 7.55 -5.93
CA GLN A 128 -2.21 8.50 -6.78
C GLN A 128 -2.98 9.51 -5.93
N GLN A 129 -3.73 9.08 -4.92
CA GLN A 129 -4.46 9.98 -4.02
C GLN A 129 -3.54 10.96 -3.30
N LEU A 130 -2.37 10.50 -2.82
CA LEU A 130 -1.39 11.34 -2.16
C LEU A 130 -0.73 12.33 -3.13
N ASP A 131 -0.43 11.90 -4.36
CA ASP A 131 0.14 12.76 -5.41
C ASP A 131 -0.86 13.84 -5.84
N GLU A 132 -2.13 13.52 -6.00
CA GLU A 132 -3.20 14.48 -6.31
C GLU A 132 -3.37 15.50 -5.17
N THR A 133 -3.38 15.03 -3.92
CA THR A 133 -3.46 15.92 -2.75
C THR A 133 -2.26 16.87 -2.69
N LEU A 134 -1.06 16.35 -2.96
CA LEU A 134 0.15 17.17 -2.98
C LEU A 134 0.08 18.26 -4.06
N ARG A 135 -0.35 17.91 -5.28
CA ARG A 135 -0.53 18.86 -6.38
C ARG A 135 -1.55 19.96 -6.04
N MET A 136 -2.67 19.60 -5.39
CA MET A 136 -3.65 20.59 -4.93
C MET A 136 -3.05 21.57 -3.91
N LEU A 137 -2.26 21.05 -2.95
CA LEU A 137 -1.59 21.89 -1.96
C LEU A 137 -0.52 22.80 -2.59
N GLU A 138 0.21 22.31 -3.58
CA GLU A 138 1.19 23.09 -4.34
C GLU A 138 0.51 24.22 -5.12
N GLY A 139 -0.60 23.94 -5.80
CA GLY A 139 -1.41 24.95 -6.48
C GLY A 139 -1.93 26.03 -5.55
N GLN A 140 -2.41 25.64 -4.36
CA GLN A 140 -2.85 26.61 -3.33
C GLN A 140 -1.70 27.47 -2.79
N LYS A 141 -0.50 26.90 -2.65
CA LYS A 141 0.70 27.64 -2.24
C LYS A 141 1.08 28.69 -3.28
N GLN A 142 1.05 28.35 -4.57
CA GLN A 142 1.36 29.27 -5.65
C GLN A 142 0.34 30.40 -5.74
N SER A 143 -0.95 30.10 -5.67
CA SER A 143 -2.02 31.09 -5.63
C SER A 143 -1.91 32.04 -4.43
N ALA A 144 -1.55 31.53 -3.23
CA ALA A 144 -1.35 32.35 -2.05
C ALA A 144 -0.12 33.29 -2.18
N PHE A 145 0.91 32.84 -2.91
CA PHE A 145 2.09 33.67 -3.21
C PHE A 145 1.77 34.79 -4.21
N ASP A 146 1.01 34.48 -5.26
CA ASP A 146 0.59 35.44 -6.29
C ASP A 146 -0.29 36.54 -5.69
N ILE A 147 -1.21 36.19 -4.80
CA ILE A 147 -2.04 37.17 -4.09
C ILE A 147 -1.19 38.07 -3.17
N ALA A 148 -0.21 37.51 -2.48
CA ALA A 148 0.68 38.27 -1.60
C ALA A 148 1.58 39.23 -2.40
N SER A 149 2.14 38.78 -3.53
CA SER A 149 2.98 39.61 -4.41
C SER A 149 2.19 40.73 -5.07
N ASN A 150 0.96 40.47 -5.52
CA ASN A 150 0.09 41.49 -6.10
C ASN A 150 -0.37 42.50 -5.05
N ALA A 151 -0.63 42.09 -3.81
CA ALA A 151 -0.96 43.02 -2.71
C ALA A 151 0.21 43.97 -2.34
N VAL A 152 1.44 43.43 -2.36
CA VAL A 152 2.65 44.24 -2.13
C VAL A 152 2.91 45.18 -3.32
N GLY A 153 2.80 44.70 -4.54
CA GLY A 153 2.96 45.50 -5.76
C GLY A 153 1.91 46.62 -5.87
N GLY A 154 0.65 46.36 -5.47
CA GLY A 154 -0.42 47.35 -5.42
C GLY A 154 -0.19 48.40 -4.35
N ALA A 155 0.33 48.04 -3.17
CA ALA A 155 0.66 49.00 -2.10
C ALA A 155 1.82 49.91 -2.50
N VAL A 156 2.87 49.39 -3.15
CA VAL A 156 4.00 50.21 -3.61
C VAL A 156 3.57 51.24 -4.68
N ASN A 157 2.72 50.81 -5.64
CA ASN A 157 2.19 51.73 -6.66
C ASN A 157 1.21 52.75 -6.09
N GLY A 158 0.41 52.39 -5.07
CA GLY A 158 -0.47 53.29 -4.38
C GLY A 158 0.28 54.39 -3.57
N PHE A 159 1.40 54.03 -2.95
CA PHE A 159 2.28 54.97 -2.24
C PHE A 159 3.01 55.93 -3.20
N ALA A 160 3.51 55.42 -4.33
CA ALA A 160 4.16 56.27 -5.31
C ALA A 160 3.25 57.32 -5.95
N ASN A 161 1.98 56.94 -6.21
CA ASN A 161 0.99 57.90 -6.73
C ASN A 161 0.38 58.83 -5.68
N GLY A 162 0.39 58.42 -4.39
CA GLY A 162 -0.16 59.21 -3.29
C GLY A 162 0.77 60.31 -2.74
N MET A 163 2.07 60.21 -3.01
CA MET A 163 3.07 61.19 -2.55
C MET A 163 3.36 62.31 -3.55
N GLY A 164 2.64 62.42 -4.66
CA GLY A 164 2.63 63.62 -5.48
C GLY A 164 4.00 64.08 -5.96
N LEU A 165 4.89 63.14 -6.37
CA LEU A 165 6.12 63.47 -7.08
C LEU A 165 5.83 63.41 -8.57
N GLY A 166 5.19 64.49 -9.04
CA GLY A 166 5.11 64.89 -10.43
C GLY A 166 6.02 66.09 -10.66
#